data_dedeb0eba997155b0d872e011d0bfd4a
#
_entry.id   dedeb0eba997155b0d872e011d0bfd4a
#
_cell.length_a   1.000
_cell.length_b   1.000
_cell.length_c   1.000
_cell.angle_alpha   90.00
_cell.angle_beta   90.00
_cell.angle_gamma   90.00
#
_symmetry.space_group_name_H-M   'P 1'
#
loop_
_entity.id
_entity.type
_entity.pdbx_description
1 polymer ?
#
loop_
_entity_poly.entity_id
_entity_poly.type
_entity_poly.pdbx_seq_one_letter_code
_entity_poly.pdbx_strand_id
1 'polypeptide(L)'
;MKPISYGRTYFTQRPSRIAVLPIGYADGLHRALSNQIEVLTPYGRAKQVGRICMDMCMIDVTDLPQVKSGDEVEIFGEHILCADDAALCDTIPYELMCAVSKRVPRVYRLNGVPVDKNLQPL
;
A
#
# COMPACT_ATOMS: atom_id res chain seq x y z
N MET A 1 -20.08 -5.71 14.31
CA MET A 1 -19.13 -5.96 13.19
C MET A 1 -19.63 -5.28 11.92
N LYS A 2 -18.78 -4.54 11.25
CA LYS A 2 -19.11 -3.90 9.98
C LYS A 2 -18.20 -4.44 8.88
N PRO A 3 -18.75 -4.71 7.69
CA PRO A 3 -17.93 -5.19 6.57
C PRO A 3 -17.07 -4.08 5.98
N ILE A 4 -15.92 -4.46 5.45
CA ILE A 4 -14.98 -3.58 4.78
C ILE A 4 -14.83 -4.04 3.33
N SER A 5 -14.95 -3.10 2.38
CA SER A 5 -14.83 -3.34 0.94
C SER A 5 -15.92 -4.28 0.39
N TYR A 6 -15.99 -4.43 -0.92
CA TYR A 6 -16.94 -5.36 -1.50
C TYR A 6 -16.44 -6.80 -1.38
N GLY A 7 -17.39 -7.75 -1.46
CA GLY A 7 -17.11 -9.15 -1.14
C GLY A 7 -17.14 -9.42 0.35
N ARG A 8 -17.11 -8.37 1.17
CA ARG A 8 -17.23 -8.47 2.64
C ARG A 8 -16.27 -9.47 3.24
N THR A 9 -15.00 -9.46 2.81
CA THR A 9 -13.97 -10.39 3.26
C THR A 9 -13.39 -10.05 4.62
N TYR A 10 -13.69 -8.84 5.13
CA TYR A 10 -13.22 -8.37 6.42
C TYR A 10 -14.36 -7.71 7.19
N PHE A 11 -14.47 -8.03 8.46
CA PHE A 11 -15.44 -7.43 9.38
C PHE A 11 -14.69 -6.85 10.57
N THR A 12 -15.06 -5.63 10.97
CA THR A 12 -14.47 -5.02 12.15
C THR A 12 -14.95 -5.75 13.42
N GLN A 13 -14.02 -5.99 14.34
CA GLN A 13 -14.27 -6.66 15.61
C GLN A 13 -14.48 -5.68 16.77
N ARG A 14 -14.25 -4.40 16.54
CA ARG A 14 -14.31 -3.30 17.51
C ARG A 14 -14.59 -2.00 16.77
N PRO A 15 -14.98 -0.94 17.48
CA PRO A 15 -15.01 0.39 16.86
C PRO A 15 -13.66 0.66 16.20
N SER A 16 -13.66 0.91 14.89
CA SER A 16 -12.44 1.00 14.10
C SER A 16 -12.40 2.27 13.28
N ARG A 17 -11.19 2.77 13.08
CA ARG A 17 -10.90 3.89 12.20
C ARG A 17 -10.21 3.34 10.95
N ILE A 18 -10.85 3.50 9.80
CA ILE A 18 -10.38 2.97 8.53
C ILE A 18 -9.94 4.13 7.64
N ALA A 19 -8.75 4.02 7.09
CA ALA A 19 -8.23 4.96 6.09
C ALA A 19 -8.30 4.34 4.70
N VAL A 20 -8.57 5.18 3.70
CA VAL A 20 -8.58 4.77 2.30
C VAL A 20 -7.28 5.22 1.65
N LEU A 21 -6.60 4.29 0.99
CA LEU A 21 -5.42 4.56 0.17
C LEU A 21 -5.80 4.60 -1.31
N PRO A 22 -5.38 5.64 -2.06
CA PRO A 22 -5.71 5.76 -3.48
C PRO A 22 -4.79 4.89 -4.34
N ILE A 23 -4.71 3.61 -4.04
CA ILE A 23 -3.93 2.62 -4.77
C ILE A 23 -4.66 1.28 -4.79
N GLY A 24 -4.68 0.64 -5.93
CA GLY A 24 -5.31 -0.65 -6.09
C GLY A 24 -4.63 -1.49 -7.16
N TYR A 25 -5.32 -2.55 -7.63
CA TYR A 25 -4.69 -3.48 -8.56
C TYR A 25 -4.43 -2.87 -9.93
N ALA A 26 -5.14 -1.82 -10.33
CA ALA A 26 -4.84 -1.12 -11.59
C ALA A 26 -3.48 -0.38 -11.52
N ASP A 27 -2.99 -0.10 -10.31
CA ASP A 27 -1.68 0.51 -10.09
C ASP A 27 -0.58 -0.55 -9.94
N GLY A 28 -0.96 -1.81 -9.76
CA GLY A 28 -0.04 -2.92 -9.58
C GLY A 28 -0.05 -3.55 -8.18
N LEU A 29 -0.94 -3.11 -7.30
CA LEU A 29 -1.10 -3.74 -5.99
C LEU A 29 -2.02 -4.96 -6.14
N HIS A 30 -1.43 -6.15 -6.14
CA HIS A 30 -2.14 -7.39 -6.46
C HIS A 30 -3.33 -7.66 -5.54
N ARG A 31 -4.47 -7.98 -6.13
CA ARG A 31 -5.68 -8.33 -5.39
C ARG A 31 -5.48 -9.55 -4.47
N ALA A 32 -4.56 -10.45 -4.85
CA ALA A 32 -4.19 -11.63 -4.05
C ALA A 32 -3.58 -11.27 -2.69
N LEU A 33 -3.10 -10.04 -2.52
CA LEU A 33 -2.54 -9.55 -1.26
C LEU A 33 -3.61 -9.05 -0.28
N SER A 34 -4.89 -9.05 -0.68
CA SER A 34 -5.99 -8.59 0.17
C SER A 34 -6.00 -9.28 1.53
N ASN A 35 -6.14 -8.49 2.59
CA ASN A 35 -6.15 -8.95 3.98
C ASN A 35 -4.84 -9.59 4.47
N GLN A 36 -3.75 -9.48 3.74
CA GLN A 36 -2.51 -10.16 4.07
C GLN A 36 -1.34 -9.22 4.36
N ILE A 37 -1.33 -8.02 3.78
CA ILE A 37 -0.19 -7.12 3.89
C ILE A 37 -0.38 -6.08 4.97
N GLU A 38 0.76 -5.52 5.40
CA GLU A 38 0.81 -4.30 6.18
C GLU A 38 1.47 -3.20 5.34
N VAL A 39 1.14 -1.97 5.66
CA VAL A 39 1.79 -0.78 5.09
C VAL A 39 2.41 0.01 6.23
N LEU A 40 3.42 0.82 5.92
CA LEU A 40 4.06 1.67 6.93
C LEU A 40 3.55 3.10 6.81
N THR A 41 2.93 3.59 7.88
CA THR A 41 2.55 5.00 8.03
C THR A 41 3.67 5.75 8.75
N PRO A 42 3.64 7.08 8.80
CA PRO A 42 4.62 7.83 9.61
C PRO A 42 4.63 7.47 11.10
N TYR A 43 3.59 6.81 11.58
CA TYR A 43 3.40 6.51 13.01
C TYR A 43 3.47 5.02 13.34
N GLY A 44 3.64 4.16 12.35
CA GLY A 44 3.74 2.72 12.53
C GLY A 44 3.04 1.94 11.43
N ARG A 45 3.09 0.62 11.55
CA ARG A 45 2.48 -0.28 10.58
C ARG A 45 0.97 -0.35 10.76
N ALA A 46 0.26 -0.46 9.65
CA ALA A 46 -1.18 -0.64 9.62
C ALA A 46 -1.54 -1.81 8.71
N LYS A 47 -2.52 -2.60 9.11
CA LYS A 47 -2.98 -3.74 8.31
C LYS A 47 -3.89 -3.29 7.18
N GLN A 48 -3.67 -3.82 6.01
CA GLN A 48 -4.59 -3.69 4.90
C GLN A 48 -5.77 -4.63 5.16
N VAL A 49 -6.98 -4.11 5.08
CA VAL A 49 -8.22 -4.82 5.42
C VAL A 49 -9.23 -4.73 4.28
N GLY A 50 -9.93 -5.82 4.04
CA GLY A 50 -10.87 -5.94 2.95
C GLY A 50 -10.18 -6.23 1.61
N ARG A 51 -10.96 -6.40 0.55
CA ARG A 51 -10.40 -6.66 -0.77
C ARG A 51 -9.77 -5.40 -1.35
N ILE A 52 -8.60 -5.56 -1.95
CA ILE A 52 -7.97 -4.51 -2.75
C ILE A 52 -8.82 -4.31 -4.00
N CYS A 53 -9.24 -3.07 -4.22
CA CYS A 53 -10.07 -2.68 -5.35
C CYS A 53 -9.20 -2.22 -6.51
N MET A 54 -9.84 -1.81 -7.62
CA MET A 54 -9.11 -1.34 -8.80
C MET A 54 -8.24 -0.11 -8.47
N ASP A 55 -8.80 0.88 -7.77
CA ASP A 55 -8.16 2.18 -7.58
C ASP A 55 -7.95 2.54 -6.11
N MET A 56 -8.32 1.68 -5.19
CA MET A 56 -8.23 1.98 -3.76
C MET A 56 -8.10 0.71 -2.94
N CYS A 57 -7.60 0.86 -1.73
CA CYS A 57 -7.67 -0.16 -0.69
C CYS A 57 -7.82 0.51 0.67
N MET A 58 -8.12 -0.26 1.69
CA MET A 58 -8.34 0.25 3.03
C MET A 58 -7.30 -0.30 3.99
N ILE A 59 -6.96 0.52 4.99
CA ILE A 59 -6.08 0.11 6.09
C ILE A 59 -6.74 0.46 7.41
N ASP A 60 -6.45 -0.35 8.42
CA ASP A 60 -6.94 -0.12 9.79
C ASP A 60 -5.93 0.72 10.55
N VAL A 61 -6.30 1.95 10.88
CA VAL A 61 -5.47 2.90 11.63
C VAL A 61 -6.03 3.18 13.01
N THR A 62 -6.82 2.25 13.55
CA THR A 62 -7.46 2.42 14.86
C THR A 62 -6.43 2.72 15.96
N ASP A 63 -5.28 2.03 15.94
CA ASP A 63 -4.23 2.19 16.94
C ASP A 63 -3.22 3.30 16.58
N LEU A 64 -3.46 4.03 15.51
CA LEU A 64 -2.58 5.10 15.02
C LEU A 64 -3.39 6.39 14.87
N PRO A 65 -3.82 6.99 16.00
CA PRO A 65 -4.76 8.14 15.95
C PRO A 65 -4.19 9.40 15.31
N GLN A 66 -2.85 9.50 15.19
CA GLN A 66 -2.20 10.64 14.55
C GLN A 66 -2.30 10.61 13.01
N VAL A 67 -2.59 9.45 12.43
CA VAL A 67 -2.70 9.32 10.97
C VAL A 67 -3.82 10.21 10.44
N LYS A 68 -3.50 10.98 9.41
CA LYS A 68 -4.43 11.94 8.79
C LYS A 68 -4.29 11.93 7.27
N SER A 69 -5.28 12.47 6.59
CA SER A 69 -5.22 12.69 5.15
C SER A 69 -3.97 13.50 4.77
N GLY A 70 -3.30 13.06 3.72
CA GLY A 70 -2.06 13.68 3.25
C GLY A 70 -0.80 12.99 3.76
N ASP A 71 -0.90 12.12 4.76
CA ASP A 71 0.25 11.33 5.22
C ASP A 71 0.68 10.34 4.12
N GLU A 72 1.99 10.17 3.96
CA GLU A 72 2.54 9.19 3.04
C GLU A 72 2.61 7.82 3.69
N VAL A 73 2.39 6.78 2.89
CA VAL A 73 2.53 5.39 3.34
C VAL A 73 3.47 4.64 2.40
N GLU A 74 4.25 3.72 2.97
CA GLU A 74 5.08 2.80 2.20
C GLU A 74 4.30 1.51 2.01
N ILE A 75 4.10 1.13 0.76
CA ILE A 75 3.48 -0.15 0.39
C ILE A 75 4.54 -1.25 0.41
N PHE A 76 5.62 -1.04 -0.30
CA PHE A 76 6.85 -1.81 -0.13
C PHE A 76 8.03 -0.90 -0.49
N GLY A 77 9.17 -1.17 0.13
CA GLY A 77 10.34 -0.34 -0.05
C GLY A 77 11.42 -0.70 0.96
N GLU A 78 11.93 0.33 1.62
CA GLU A 78 13.04 0.17 2.56
C GLU A 78 12.64 -0.60 3.82
N HIS A 79 11.40 -0.43 4.29
CA HIS A 79 10.93 -1.00 5.56
C HIS A 79 9.98 -2.18 5.37
N ILE A 80 9.07 -2.10 4.41
CA ILE A 80 8.20 -3.20 4.02
C ILE A 80 8.85 -3.87 2.82
N LEU A 81 9.42 -5.05 2.99
CA LEU A 81 10.18 -5.68 1.92
C LEU A 81 9.26 -6.28 0.86
N CYS A 82 9.52 -5.95 -0.39
CA CYS A 82 8.78 -6.50 -1.53
C CYS A 82 8.83 -8.05 -1.55
N ALA A 83 9.94 -8.63 -1.11
CA ALA A 83 10.09 -10.08 -1.02
C ALA A 83 9.09 -10.71 -0.05
N ASP A 84 8.78 -10.04 1.06
CA ASP A 84 7.81 -10.54 2.03
C ASP A 84 6.41 -10.50 1.45
N ASP A 85 6.04 -9.42 0.76
CA ASP A 85 4.75 -9.31 0.10
C ASP A 85 4.62 -10.35 -1.03
N ALA A 86 5.68 -10.57 -1.79
CA ALA A 86 5.71 -11.57 -2.86
C ALA A 86 5.47 -12.98 -2.30
N ALA A 87 6.05 -13.31 -1.18
CA ALA A 87 5.87 -14.61 -0.54
C ALA A 87 4.40 -14.84 -0.13
N LEU A 88 3.67 -13.80 0.24
CA LEU A 88 2.27 -13.89 0.63
C LEU A 88 1.35 -14.29 -0.53
N CYS A 89 1.73 -14.00 -1.76
CA CYS A 89 0.94 -14.39 -2.94
C CYS A 89 1.69 -15.38 -3.85
N ASP A 90 2.62 -16.12 -3.28
CA ASP A 90 3.34 -17.22 -3.94
C ASP A 90 4.03 -16.78 -5.23
N THR A 91 4.75 -15.67 -5.16
CA THR A 91 5.51 -15.15 -6.29
C THR A 91 6.86 -14.58 -5.85
N ILE A 92 7.58 -13.97 -6.77
CA ILE A 92 8.90 -13.38 -6.54
C ILE A 92 8.82 -11.85 -6.59
N PRO A 93 9.78 -11.13 -5.95
CA PRO A 93 9.74 -9.66 -5.93
C PRO A 93 9.72 -9.02 -7.30
N TYR A 94 10.42 -9.61 -8.28
CA TYR A 94 10.48 -9.07 -9.64
C TYR A 94 9.11 -8.98 -10.29
N GLU A 95 8.23 -9.95 -10.04
CA GLU A 95 6.88 -9.93 -10.60
C GLU A 95 6.05 -8.80 -10.00
N LEU A 96 6.15 -8.59 -8.67
CA LEU A 96 5.45 -7.48 -8.03
C LEU A 96 5.96 -6.13 -8.53
N MET A 97 7.27 -5.97 -8.69
CA MET A 97 7.84 -4.72 -9.21
C MET A 97 7.44 -4.47 -10.65
N CYS A 98 7.45 -5.50 -11.50
CA CYS A 98 7.03 -5.38 -12.90
C CYS A 98 5.55 -5.04 -13.04
N ALA A 99 4.73 -5.41 -12.06
CA ALA A 99 3.30 -5.14 -12.09
C ALA A 99 2.96 -3.66 -11.83
N VAL A 100 3.88 -2.87 -11.29
CA VAL A 100 3.64 -1.44 -11.06
C VAL A 100 3.39 -0.76 -12.40
N SER A 101 2.16 -0.27 -12.59
CA SER A 101 1.69 0.20 -13.88
C SER A 101 2.27 1.56 -14.25
N LYS A 102 2.18 1.89 -15.55
CA LYS A 102 2.66 3.18 -16.08
C LYS A 102 1.88 4.38 -15.55
N ARG A 103 0.68 4.17 -15.00
CA ARG A 103 -0.12 5.24 -14.40
C ARG A 103 0.45 5.72 -13.07
N VAL A 104 1.36 4.96 -12.47
CA VAL A 104 2.04 5.35 -11.22
C VAL A 104 3.22 6.28 -11.57
N PRO A 105 3.22 7.53 -11.12
CA PRO A 105 4.33 8.44 -11.38
C PRO A 105 5.64 7.90 -10.81
N ARG A 106 6.73 8.08 -11.55
CA ARG A 106 8.09 7.73 -11.12
C ARG A 106 8.79 9.00 -10.65
N VAL A 107 9.29 8.98 -9.43
CA VAL A 107 10.11 10.06 -8.88
C VAL A 107 11.54 9.56 -8.78
N TYR A 108 12.46 10.18 -9.52
CA TYR A 108 13.86 9.81 -9.51
C TYR A 108 14.60 10.64 -8.48
N ARG A 109 15.46 10.00 -7.69
CA ARG A 109 16.26 10.68 -6.67
C ARG A 109 17.72 10.28 -6.79
N LEU A 110 18.61 11.26 -6.65
CA LEU A 110 20.04 11.06 -6.58
C LEU A 110 20.51 11.60 -5.24
N ASN A 111 21.08 10.73 -4.39
CA ASN A 111 21.49 11.07 -3.02
C ASN A 111 20.35 11.73 -2.22
N GLY A 112 19.11 11.22 -2.39
CA GLY A 112 17.93 11.72 -1.69
C GLY A 112 17.30 12.98 -2.30
N VAL A 113 17.91 13.56 -3.34
CA VAL A 113 17.41 14.78 -3.99
C VAL A 113 16.64 14.40 -5.26
N PRO A 114 15.42 14.94 -5.46
CA PRO A 114 14.65 14.69 -6.70
C PRO A 114 15.42 15.18 -7.93
N VAL A 115 15.46 14.34 -8.95
CA VAL A 115 16.12 14.65 -10.24
C VAL A 115 15.22 14.21 -11.39
N ASP A 116 15.52 14.67 -12.60
CA ASP A 116 14.85 14.17 -13.80
C ASP A 116 15.44 12.82 -14.22
N LYS A 117 14.89 12.22 -15.29
CA LYS A 117 15.35 10.92 -15.80
C LYS A 117 16.80 10.94 -16.30
N ASN A 118 17.38 12.14 -16.53
CA ASN A 118 18.78 12.33 -16.95
C ASN A 118 19.68 12.69 -15.77
N LEU A 119 19.21 12.51 -14.53
CA LEU A 119 19.90 12.81 -13.28
C LEU A 119 20.20 14.30 -13.08
N GLN A 120 19.40 15.17 -13.68
CA GLN A 120 19.52 16.62 -13.50
C GLN A 120 18.55 17.08 -12.42
N PRO A 121 18.93 18.05 -11.56
CA PRO A 121 18.01 18.59 -10.54
C PRO A 121 16.72 19.11 -11.15
N LEU A 122 15.63 18.85 -10.45
CA LEU A 122 14.31 19.39 -10.83
C LEU A 122 14.20 20.87 -10.50
#